data_4b3daeb60447d61aab67065896b9c46c
#
_entry.id   4b3daeb60447d61aab67065896b9c46c
#
_cell.length_a   1.000
_cell.length_b   1.000
_cell.length_c   1.000
_cell.angle_alpha   90.00
_cell.angle_beta   90.00
_cell.angle_gamma   90.00
#
_symmetry.space_group_name_H-M   'P 1'
#
loop_
_entity.id
_entity.type
_entity.pdbx_description
1 polymer ?
#
loop_
_entity_poly.entity_id
_entity_poly.type
_entity_poly.pdbx_seq_one_letter_code
_entity_poly.pdbx_strand_id
1 'polypeptide(L)'
;MTTTKPATPSSQPHLHLHGREIQAFGTVRLFPLGLSYDARMYSCQRLNQILADTQILYAFYKKHHWLMRGPTFYQLHLLLDKHAGEQLELIDAIAERVQTLGGVAVGDPRHTAEITRIRRAPNGCEEVPAMLSRLLEAHEMILTDAHDAAARVAQQGDDGTNDLIVSDVIRTGELQVWFIAEHLVEVPWELTSQAHDKVAGRASRVAARPQSDANRRGDGQGRPRPEA
;
A
#
# COMPACT_ATOMS: atom_id res chain seq x y z
N MET A 1 10.75 -41.47 4.31
CA MET A 1 11.64 -40.31 4.02
C MET A 1 11.05 -39.11 4.71
N THR A 2 11.58 -38.77 5.88
CA THR A 2 11.18 -37.60 6.66
C THR A 2 11.81 -36.37 6.05
N THR A 3 11.02 -35.52 5.40
CA THR A 3 11.44 -34.21 4.91
C THR A 3 11.64 -33.29 6.10
N THR A 4 12.88 -33.11 6.52
CA THR A 4 13.27 -32.08 7.48
C THR A 4 13.01 -30.70 6.86
N LYS A 5 12.05 -29.96 7.42
CA LYS A 5 11.82 -28.55 7.11
C LYS A 5 13.13 -27.80 7.34
N PRO A 6 13.62 -26.98 6.38
CA PRO A 6 14.84 -26.20 6.61
C PRO A 6 14.64 -25.32 7.85
N ALA A 7 15.59 -25.39 8.77
CA ALA A 7 15.59 -24.56 9.96
C ALA A 7 15.64 -23.08 9.54
N THR A 8 14.70 -22.28 10.03
CA THR A 8 14.77 -20.83 9.91
C THR A 8 16.11 -20.37 10.48
N PRO A 9 16.88 -19.54 9.78
CA PRO A 9 18.14 -19.03 10.30
C PRO A 9 17.90 -18.42 11.68
N SER A 10 18.75 -18.77 12.65
CA SER A 10 18.64 -18.20 14.00
C SER A 10 18.76 -16.68 13.92
N SER A 11 17.71 -15.96 14.31
CA SER A 11 17.71 -14.50 14.43
C SER A 11 18.37 -14.00 15.72
N GLN A 12 18.97 -14.91 16.50
CA GLN A 12 19.62 -14.57 17.76
C GLN A 12 20.95 -13.86 17.51
N PRO A 13 21.26 -12.81 18.31
CA PRO A 13 22.55 -12.15 18.24
C PRO A 13 23.67 -13.09 18.72
N HIS A 14 24.85 -12.97 18.13
CA HIS A 14 26.02 -13.79 18.47
C HIS A 14 26.81 -13.26 19.66
N LEU A 15 26.51 -12.04 20.13
CA LEU A 15 27.23 -11.39 21.23
C LEU A 15 26.37 -11.38 22.52
N HIS A 16 26.92 -11.92 23.55
CA HIS A 16 26.61 -11.85 25.00
C HIS A 16 25.18 -12.15 25.47
N LEU A 17 24.13 -11.67 24.82
CA LEU A 17 22.77 -11.81 25.31
C LEU A 17 21.88 -12.42 24.21
N HIS A 18 21.17 -13.48 24.57
CA HIS A 18 20.08 -14.01 23.76
C HIS A 18 18.77 -13.33 24.19
N GLY A 19 18.07 -12.74 23.22
CA GLY A 19 16.77 -12.14 23.43
C GLY A 19 15.64 -13.12 23.09
N ARG A 20 14.46 -12.86 23.63
CA ARG A 20 13.22 -13.48 23.15
C ARG A 20 12.36 -12.42 22.49
N GLU A 21 11.62 -12.80 21.49
CA GLU A 21 10.58 -11.95 20.93
C GLU A 21 9.47 -11.75 21.98
N ILE A 22 9.19 -10.50 22.34
CA ILE A 22 8.18 -10.14 23.36
C ILE A 22 6.86 -9.69 22.74
N GLN A 23 6.84 -9.41 21.45
CA GLN A 23 5.64 -9.12 20.66
C GLN A 23 5.84 -9.62 19.22
N ALA A 24 4.98 -10.52 18.77
CA ALA A 24 5.04 -11.02 17.39
C ALA A 24 4.55 -9.99 16.39
N PHE A 25 5.14 -9.97 15.20
CA PHE A 25 4.63 -9.18 14.07
C PHE A 25 3.16 -9.56 13.77
N GLY A 26 2.36 -8.57 13.39
CA GLY A 26 0.93 -8.77 13.14
C GLY A 26 0.06 -8.80 14.40
N THR A 27 0.62 -8.48 15.57
CA THR A 27 -0.14 -8.34 16.83
C THR A 27 -0.16 -6.89 17.30
N VAL A 28 -1.16 -6.54 18.13
CA VAL A 28 -1.35 -5.20 18.68
C VAL A 28 -1.43 -5.26 20.19
N ARG A 29 -0.60 -4.47 20.87
CA ARG A 29 -0.66 -4.30 22.33
C ARG A 29 -1.82 -3.38 22.71
N LEU A 30 -2.34 -3.56 23.90
CA LEU A 30 -3.39 -2.70 24.43
C LEU A 30 -2.82 -1.34 24.87
N PHE A 31 -3.28 -0.27 24.23
CA PHE A 31 -3.06 1.10 24.64
C PHE A 31 -4.39 1.83 24.85
N PRO A 32 -4.48 2.81 25.77
CA PRO A 32 -5.70 3.55 26.08
C PRO A 32 -5.94 4.68 25.05
N LEU A 33 -6.17 4.33 23.78
CA LEU A 33 -6.28 5.29 22.67
C LEU A 33 -7.73 5.67 22.33
N GLY A 34 -8.73 5.09 23.00
CA GLY A 34 -10.13 5.29 22.63
C GLY A 34 -10.55 4.59 21.33
N LEU A 35 -9.67 3.76 20.76
CA LEU A 35 -9.92 2.96 19.55
C LEU A 35 -10.18 1.50 19.89
N SER A 36 -11.07 0.85 19.15
CA SER A 36 -11.31 -0.59 19.30
C SER A 36 -10.06 -1.41 18.93
N TYR A 37 -9.97 -2.64 19.44
CA TYR A 37 -8.90 -3.56 19.05
C TYR A 37 -8.90 -3.81 17.54
N ASP A 38 -10.08 -4.06 16.96
CA ASP A 38 -10.21 -4.38 15.54
C ASP A 38 -9.81 -3.20 14.63
N ALA A 39 -10.17 -1.97 15.00
CA ALA A 39 -9.75 -0.77 14.28
C ALA A 39 -8.21 -0.66 14.26
N ARG A 40 -7.56 -0.83 15.41
CA ARG A 40 -6.10 -0.76 15.50
C ARG A 40 -5.40 -1.90 14.75
N MET A 41 -5.94 -3.12 14.83
CA MET A 41 -5.42 -4.26 14.06
C MET A 41 -5.50 -4.00 12.56
N TYR A 42 -6.65 -3.53 12.07
CA TYR A 42 -6.85 -3.20 10.68
C TYR A 42 -5.89 -2.09 10.22
N SER A 43 -5.81 -0.98 10.98
CA SER A 43 -4.91 0.13 10.67
C SER A 43 -3.45 -0.31 10.63
N CYS A 44 -2.96 -1.09 11.62
CA CYS A 44 -1.60 -1.61 11.63
C CYS A 44 -1.30 -2.52 10.42
N GLN A 45 -2.26 -3.36 10.04
CA GLN A 45 -2.11 -4.23 8.88
C GLN A 45 -1.99 -3.45 7.56
N ARG A 46 -2.85 -2.43 7.38
CA ARG A 46 -2.82 -1.59 6.17
C ARG A 46 -1.57 -0.70 6.12
N LEU A 47 -1.23 -0.09 7.24
CA LEU A 47 -0.02 0.74 7.34
C LEU A 47 1.25 -0.07 7.08
N ASN A 48 1.37 -1.29 7.59
CA ASN A 48 2.53 -2.15 7.31
C ASN A 48 2.66 -2.53 5.83
N GLN A 49 1.54 -2.70 5.11
CA GLN A 49 1.58 -2.92 3.68
C GLN A 49 2.09 -1.66 2.94
N ILE A 50 1.49 -0.50 3.26
CA ILE A 50 1.91 0.80 2.69
C ILE A 50 3.38 1.07 3.05
N LEU A 51 3.80 0.80 4.28
CA LEU A 51 5.18 0.97 4.74
C LEU A 51 6.17 0.13 3.94
N ALA A 52 5.86 -1.15 3.72
CA ALA A 52 6.72 -2.02 2.93
C ALA A 52 6.86 -1.54 1.49
N ASP A 53 5.76 -1.13 0.87
CA ASP A 53 5.76 -0.61 -0.50
C ASP A 53 6.49 0.75 -0.59
N THR A 54 6.32 1.64 0.41
CA THR A 54 7.03 2.93 0.50
C THR A 54 8.55 2.74 0.65
N GLN A 55 9.00 1.77 1.46
CA GLN A 55 10.43 1.44 1.60
C GLN A 55 11.04 0.97 0.26
N ILE A 56 10.32 0.17 -0.51
CA ILE A 56 10.78 -0.27 -1.84
C ILE A 56 10.75 0.89 -2.85
N LEU A 57 9.72 1.74 -2.81
CA LEU A 57 9.67 2.93 -3.65
C LEU A 57 10.83 3.90 -3.35
N TYR A 58 11.15 4.13 -2.06
CA TYR A 58 12.35 4.87 -1.66
C TYR A 58 13.62 4.29 -2.29
N ALA A 59 13.80 2.97 -2.19
CA ALA A 59 14.95 2.29 -2.78
C ALA A 59 14.99 2.42 -4.31
N PHE A 60 13.82 2.43 -4.98
CA PHE A 60 13.72 2.66 -6.42
C PHE A 60 14.11 4.09 -6.79
N TYR A 61 13.66 5.08 -6.05
CA TYR A 61 14.07 6.47 -6.25
C TYR A 61 15.58 6.61 -6.14
N LYS A 62 16.22 6.05 -5.10
CA LYS A 62 17.67 6.10 -4.94
C LYS A 62 18.40 5.35 -6.03
N LYS A 63 17.94 4.14 -6.40
CA LYS A 63 18.51 3.38 -7.49
C LYS A 63 18.48 4.16 -8.81
N HIS A 64 17.33 4.71 -9.16
CA HIS A 64 17.16 5.44 -10.41
C HIS A 64 17.90 6.78 -10.40
N HIS A 65 17.92 7.49 -9.26
CA HIS A 65 18.75 8.68 -9.06
C HIS A 65 20.23 8.42 -9.39
N TRP A 66 20.81 7.29 -8.92
CA TRP A 66 22.20 6.93 -9.23
C TRP A 66 22.41 6.54 -10.69
N LEU A 67 21.39 6.00 -11.34
CA LEU A 67 21.48 5.46 -12.71
C LEU A 67 21.02 6.44 -13.79
N MET A 68 20.53 7.63 -13.41
CA MET A 68 20.13 8.66 -14.38
C MET A 68 21.26 9.01 -15.33
N ARG A 69 20.90 9.27 -16.59
CA ARG A 69 21.84 9.67 -17.65
C ARG A 69 21.11 10.37 -18.80
N GLY A 70 21.84 10.99 -19.70
CA GLY A 70 21.31 11.62 -20.89
C GLY A 70 20.96 13.10 -20.71
N PRO A 71 20.21 13.70 -21.66
CA PRO A 71 19.99 15.16 -21.70
C PRO A 71 19.26 15.70 -20.47
N THR A 72 18.40 14.90 -19.85
CA THR A 72 17.62 15.27 -18.66
C THR A 72 18.27 14.83 -17.35
N PHE A 73 19.57 14.43 -17.39
CA PHE A 73 20.27 13.88 -16.23
C PHE A 73 20.15 14.76 -14.98
N TYR A 74 20.50 16.03 -15.09
CA TYR A 74 20.60 16.89 -13.92
C TYR A 74 19.24 17.10 -13.25
N GLN A 75 18.22 17.41 -14.04
CA GLN A 75 16.87 17.68 -13.54
C GLN A 75 16.27 16.44 -12.86
N LEU A 76 16.35 15.28 -13.52
CA LEU A 76 15.82 14.03 -12.97
C LEU A 76 16.64 13.54 -11.79
N HIS A 77 17.96 13.67 -11.82
CA HIS A 77 18.82 13.31 -10.69
C HIS A 77 18.42 14.07 -9.41
N LEU A 78 18.21 15.40 -9.49
CA LEU A 78 17.77 16.20 -8.38
C LEU A 78 16.31 15.91 -7.96
N LEU A 79 15.41 15.74 -8.93
CA LEU A 79 14.00 15.45 -8.67
C LEU A 79 13.85 14.12 -7.92
N LEU A 80 14.51 13.06 -8.39
CA LEU A 80 14.42 11.75 -7.76
C LEU A 80 15.06 11.72 -6.36
N ASP A 81 16.11 12.53 -6.12
CA ASP A 81 16.68 12.65 -4.78
C ASP A 81 15.72 13.39 -3.82
N LYS A 82 15.10 14.46 -4.29
CA LYS A 82 14.05 15.16 -3.52
C LYS A 82 12.91 14.21 -3.16
N HIS A 83 12.37 13.49 -4.14
CA HIS A 83 11.30 12.51 -3.90
C HIS A 83 11.72 11.39 -2.95
N ALA A 84 12.97 10.91 -3.04
CA ALA A 84 13.50 9.95 -2.08
C ALA A 84 13.48 10.50 -0.65
N GLY A 85 13.88 11.76 -0.46
CA GLY A 85 13.81 12.41 0.85
C GLY A 85 12.38 12.45 1.42
N GLU A 86 11.41 12.83 0.60
CA GLU A 86 9.99 12.85 0.98
C GLU A 86 9.46 11.43 1.33
N GLN A 87 9.87 10.40 0.57
CA GLN A 87 9.51 9.01 0.91
C GLN A 87 10.14 8.55 2.23
N LEU A 88 11.36 9.01 2.55
CA LEU A 88 12.00 8.67 3.82
C LEU A 88 11.24 9.25 5.02
N GLU A 89 10.73 10.48 4.91
CA GLU A 89 9.86 11.08 5.92
C GLU A 89 8.56 10.31 6.10
N LEU A 90 7.94 9.84 5.00
CA LEU A 90 6.74 9.02 5.06
C LEU A 90 7.00 7.64 5.71
N ILE A 91 8.15 7.01 5.43
CA ILE A 91 8.54 5.75 6.06
C ILE A 91 8.53 5.88 7.58
N ASP A 92 9.13 6.93 8.10
CA ASP A 92 9.22 7.18 9.54
C ASP A 92 7.83 7.43 10.15
N ALA A 93 7.07 8.35 9.56
CA ALA A 93 5.72 8.69 10.03
C ALA A 93 4.77 7.49 10.06
N ILE A 94 4.79 6.64 9.01
CA ILE A 94 3.96 5.45 8.93
C ILE A 94 4.41 4.41 9.98
N ALA A 95 5.72 4.19 10.12
CA ALA A 95 6.26 3.25 11.10
C ALA A 95 5.92 3.68 12.53
N GLU A 96 6.07 4.95 12.87
CA GLU A 96 5.70 5.51 14.17
C GLU A 96 4.19 5.41 14.42
N ARG A 97 3.35 5.60 13.40
CA ARG A 97 1.90 5.41 13.55
C ARG A 97 1.55 3.95 13.88
N VAL A 98 2.19 2.97 13.25
CA VAL A 98 2.02 1.55 13.61
C VAL A 98 2.38 1.33 15.08
N GLN A 99 3.51 1.89 15.56
CA GLN A 99 3.93 1.76 16.96
C GLN A 99 2.94 2.45 17.91
N THR A 100 2.46 3.64 17.56
CA THR A 100 1.47 4.40 18.35
C THR A 100 0.18 3.61 18.53
N LEU A 101 -0.25 2.85 17.51
CA LEU A 101 -1.42 1.98 17.58
C LEU A 101 -1.16 0.69 18.39
N GLY A 102 0.08 0.45 18.81
CA GLY A 102 0.50 -0.73 19.58
C GLY A 102 0.95 -1.90 18.70
N GLY A 103 1.11 -1.70 17.40
CA GLY A 103 1.58 -2.71 16.45
C GLY A 103 3.10 -2.88 16.45
N VAL A 104 3.60 -3.64 15.48
CA VAL A 104 5.02 -3.79 15.16
C VAL A 104 5.20 -3.38 13.70
N ALA A 105 6.01 -2.34 13.46
CA ALA A 105 6.30 -1.86 12.11
C ALA A 105 7.29 -2.79 11.40
N VAL A 106 7.07 -3.05 10.11
CA VAL A 106 8.02 -3.75 9.26
C VAL A 106 9.27 -2.90 9.03
N GLY A 107 10.46 -3.45 9.28
CA GLY A 107 11.72 -2.69 9.17
C GLY A 107 12.93 -3.49 8.71
N ASP A 108 12.91 -4.85 8.77
CA ASP A 108 13.98 -5.66 8.18
C ASP A 108 13.83 -5.67 6.66
N PRO A 109 14.88 -5.31 5.87
CA PRO A 109 14.79 -5.24 4.40
C PRO A 109 14.36 -6.56 3.73
N ARG A 110 14.67 -7.72 4.31
CA ARG A 110 14.23 -9.02 3.78
C ARG A 110 12.74 -9.22 4.02
N HIS A 111 12.25 -8.87 5.22
CA HIS A 111 10.84 -8.92 5.54
C HIS A 111 10.04 -7.90 4.71
N THR A 112 10.58 -6.70 4.51
CA THR A 112 10.02 -5.71 3.58
C THR A 112 9.87 -6.29 2.17
N ALA A 113 10.91 -6.97 1.66
CA ALA A 113 10.87 -7.60 0.34
C ALA A 113 9.89 -8.78 0.23
N GLU A 114 9.53 -9.42 1.35
CA GLU A 114 8.52 -10.48 1.41
C GLU A 114 7.09 -9.91 1.41
N ILE A 115 6.89 -8.73 2.02
CA ILE A 115 5.58 -8.07 2.15
C ILE A 115 5.22 -7.23 0.94
N THR A 116 6.20 -6.53 0.35
CA THR A 116 5.95 -5.60 -0.75
C THR A 116 5.28 -6.26 -1.95
N ARG A 117 4.38 -5.53 -2.59
CA ARG A 117 3.77 -5.92 -3.86
C ARG A 117 4.42 -5.27 -5.08
N ILE A 118 5.34 -4.32 -4.86
CA ILE A 118 6.09 -3.68 -5.93
C ILE A 118 7.00 -4.71 -6.59
N ARG A 119 6.89 -4.84 -7.90
CA ARG A 119 7.69 -5.79 -8.68
C ARG A 119 9.16 -5.40 -8.68
N ARG A 120 10.01 -6.41 -8.56
CA ARG A 120 11.46 -6.21 -8.61
C ARG A 120 11.87 -5.59 -9.95
N ALA A 121 12.67 -4.52 -9.89
CA ALA A 121 13.33 -3.94 -11.06
C ALA A 121 14.54 -4.81 -11.48
N PRO A 122 14.96 -4.75 -12.76
CA PRO A 122 16.23 -5.34 -13.21
C PRO A 122 17.40 -4.81 -12.39
N ASN A 123 18.45 -5.64 -12.22
CA ASN A 123 19.63 -5.23 -11.48
C ASN A 123 20.43 -4.12 -12.22
N GLY A 124 20.40 -4.14 -13.54
CA GLY A 124 21.12 -3.19 -14.38
C GLY A 124 20.42 -1.83 -14.51
N CYS A 125 20.99 -1.00 -15.37
CA CYS A 125 20.43 0.28 -15.77
C CYS A 125 19.47 0.08 -16.93
N GLU A 126 18.33 0.72 -16.86
CA GLU A 126 17.33 0.78 -17.92
C GLU A 126 17.35 2.15 -18.61
N GLU A 127 16.61 2.30 -19.69
CA GLU A 127 16.36 3.59 -20.31
C GLU A 127 15.52 4.49 -19.38
N VAL A 128 15.72 5.80 -19.46
CA VAL A 128 15.05 6.76 -18.56
C VAL A 128 13.52 6.63 -18.57
N PRO A 129 12.84 6.50 -19.72
CA PRO A 129 11.38 6.31 -19.71
C PRO A 129 10.93 5.06 -18.97
N ALA A 130 11.68 3.96 -19.07
CA ALA A 130 11.37 2.73 -18.35
C ALA A 130 11.54 2.89 -16.84
N MET A 131 12.60 3.56 -16.39
CA MET A 131 12.82 3.87 -14.98
C MET A 131 11.70 4.75 -14.40
N LEU A 132 11.26 5.77 -15.12
CA LEU A 132 10.16 6.65 -14.71
C LEU A 132 8.81 5.89 -14.68
N SER A 133 8.54 5.05 -15.68
CA SER A 133 7.34 4.21 -15.71
C SER A 133 7.26 3.26 -14.51
N ARG A 134 8.38 2.70 -14.06
CA ARG A 134 8.41 1.85 -12.86
C ARG A 134 8.06 2.60 -11.58
N LEU A 135 8.50 3.86 -11.48
CA LEU A 135 8.13 4.73 -10.36
C LEU A 135 6.63 5.03 -10.39
N LEU A 136 6.05 5.31 -11.56
CA LEU A 136 4.61 5.54 -11.71
C LEU A 136 3.79 4.29 -11.37
N GLU A 137 4.19 3.09 -11.83
CA GLU A 137 3.53 1.83 -11.48
C GLU A 137 3.57 1.56 -9.97
N ALA A 138 4.70 1.85 -9.31
CA ALA A 138 4.83 1.71 -7.87
C ALA A 138 3.92 2.70 -7.12
N HIS A 139 3.85 3.95 -7.57
CA HIS A 139 2.92 4.94 -7.01
C HIS A 139 1.45 4.54 -7.20
N GLU A 140 1.06 4.09 -8.38
CA GLU A 140 -0.32 3.63 -8.64
C GLU A 140 -0.75 2.55 -7.65
N MET A 141 0.14 1.60 -7.38
CA MET A 141 -0.13 0.53 -6.42
C MET A 141 -0.29 1.06 -4.99
N ILE A 142 0.63 1.92 -4.54
CA ILE A 142 0.57 2.53 -3.20
C ILE A 142 -0.68 3.40 -3.07
N LEU A 143 -0.96 4.26 -4.04
CA LEU A 143 -2.11 5.17 -4.00
C LEU A 143 -3.44 4.42 -4.02
N THR A 144 -3.57 3.36 -4.83
CA THR A 144 -4.77 2.51 -4.82
C THR A 144 -5.03 1.94 -3.44
N ASP A 145 -3.99 1.39 -2.80
CA ASP A 145 -4.12 0.85 -1.45
C ASP A 145 -4.36 1.92 -0.38
N ALA A 146 -3.73 3.07 -0.52
CA ALA A 146 -3.90 4.18 0.39
C ALA A 146 -5.34 4.73 0.37
N HIS A 147 -5.94 4.91 -0.82
CA HIS A 147 -7.33 5.31 -0.95
C HIS A 147 -8.29 4.28 -0.32
N ASP A 148 -8.10 2.99 -0.58
CA ASP A 148 -8.90 1.92 0.01
C ASP A 148 -8.74 1.87 1.55
N ALA A 149 -7.52 2.05 2.04
CA ALA A 149 -7.23 2.06 3.46
C ALA A 149 -7.88 3.28 4.15
N ALA A 150 -7.71 4.49 3.60
CA ALA A 150 -8.27 5.73 4.13
C ALA A 150 -9.78 5.63 4.33
N ALA A 151 -10.50 5.15 3.31
CA ALA A 151 -11.94 4.98 3.38
C ALA A 151 -12.39 4.06 4.52
N ARG A 152 -11.65 2.98 4.78
CA ARG A 152 -12.01 2.00 5.82
C ARG A 152 -11.57 2.40 7.22
N VAL A 153 -10.38 3.02 7.38
CA VAL A 153 -9.95 3.47 8.71
C VAL A 153 -10.83 4.60 9.23
N ALA A 154 -11.30 5.50 8.34
CA ALA A 154 -12.29 6.53 8.67
C ALA A 154 -13.60 5.91 9.19
N GLN A 155 -14.12 4.86 8.54
CA GLN A 155 -15.33 4.14 8.99
C GLN A 155 -15.16 3.47 10.36
N GLN A 156 -13.94 3.15 10.76
CA GLN A 156 -13.62 2.55 12.06
C GLN A 156 -13.29 3.58 13.14
N GLY A 157 -13.34 4.88 12.81
CA GLY A 157 -13.09 6.00 13.73
C GLY A 157 -11.58 6.23 14.02
N ASP A 158 -10.68 5.67 13.22
CA ASP A 158 -9.24 5.93 13.35
C ASP A 158 -8.84 7.16 12.52
N ASP A 159 -9.30 8.34 12.97
CA ASP A 159 -9.07 9.61 12.29
C ASP A 159 -7.59 9.96 12.13
N GLY A 160 -6.76 9.61 13.12
CA GLY A 160 -5.33 9.89 13.04
C GLY A 160 -4.59 9.07 11.99
N THR A 161 -5.01 7.81 11.75
CA THR A 161 -4.49 7.02 10.62
C THR A 161 -5.05 7.53 9.30
N ASN A 162 -6.34 7.89 9.26
CA ASN A 162 -6.95 8.46 8.07
C ASN A 162 -6.26 9.78 7.66
N ASP A 163 -5.99 10.66 8.61
CA ASP A 163 -5.30 11.93 8.34
C ASP A 163 -3.88 11.70 7.79
N LEU A 164 -3.08 10.84 8.41
CA LEU A 164 -1.75 10.47 7.90
C LEU A 164 -1.81 9.94 6.46
N ILE A 165 -2.75 9.04 6.18
CA ILE A 165 -2.86 8.46 4.83
C ILE A 165 -3.28 9.53 3.82
N VAL A 166 -4.28 10.34 4.12
CA VAL A 166 -4.81 11.34 3.19
C VAL A 166 -3.88 12.54 3.04
N SER A 167 -3.39 13.08 4.16
CA SER A 167 -2.64 14.33 4.15
C SER A 167 -1.18 14.16 3.73
N ASP A 168 -0.57 13.03 4.08
CA ASP A 168 0.85 12.82 3.83
C ASP A 168 1.09 11.81 2.71
N VAL A 169 0.53 10.59 2.80
CA VAL A 169 0.83 9.54 1.81
C VAL A 169 0.22 9.86 0.45
N ILE A 170 -1.09 10.14 0.39
CA ILE A 170 -1.81 10.36 -0.86
C ILE A 170 -1.34 11.65 -1.52
N ARG A 171 -1.35 12.78 -0.81
CA ARG A 171 -0.99 14.07 -1.40
C ARG A 171 0.45 14.10 -1.89
N THR A 172 1.40 13.54 -1.13
CA THR A 172 2.79 13.46 -1.55
C THR A 172 2.94 12.55 -2.78
N GLY A 173 2.28 11.38 -2.75
CA GLY A 173 2.32 10.44 -3.86
C GLY A 173 1.73 11.02 -5.16
N GLU A 174 0.57 11.66 -5.09
CA GLU A 174 -0.07 12.32 -6.25
C GLU A 174 0.79 13.45 -6.82
N LEU A 175 1.42 14.26 -5.95
CA LEU A 175 2.34 15.30 -6.38
C LEU A 175 3.57 14.72 -7.10
N GLN A 176 4.15 13.65 -6.57
CA GLN A 176 5.29 12.97 -7.17
C GLN A 176 4.93 12.32 -8.51
N VAL A 177 3.75 11.71 -8.61
CA VAL A 177 3.21 11.17 -9.85
C VAL A 177 3.12 12.25 -10.92
N TRP A 178 2.55 13.41 -10.60
CA TRP A 178 2.46 14.53 -11.54
C TRP A 178 3.85 14.94 -12.06
N PHE A 179 4.81 15.19 -11.17
CA PHE A 179 6.15 15.58 -11.58
C PHE A 179 6.84 14.55 -12.47
N ILE A 180 6.69 13.25 -12.19
CA ILE A 180 7.28 12.18 -13.01
C ILE A 180 6.58 12.07 -14.36
N ALA A 181 5.25 12.10 -14.37
CA ALA A 181 4.45 11.94 -15.58
C ALA A 181 4.76 13.02 -16.64
N GLU A 182 4.99 14.28 -16.20
CA GLU A 182 5.34 15.38 -17.11
C GLU A 182 6.66 15.16 -17.86
N HIS A 183 7.54 14.31 -17.36
CA HIS A 183 8.75 13.90 -18.08
C HIS A 183 8.53 12.83 -19.16
N LEU A 184 7.30 12.29 -19.28
CA LEU A 184 6.93 11.26 -20.26
C LEU A 184 5.96 11.78 -21.33
N VAL A 185 5.70 13.08 -21.39
CA VAL A 185 4.73 13.71 -22.31
C VAL A 185 5.05 13.48 -23.80
N GLU A 186 6.30 13.18 -24.16
CA GLU A 186 6.69 12.87 -25.54
C GLU A 186 6.29 11.45 -25.98
N VAL A 187 5.89 10.58 -25.03
CA VAL A 187 5.34 9.27 -25.35
C VAL A 187 3.88 9.46 -25.80
N PRO A 188 3.47 8.94 -26.99
CA PRO A 188 2.10 9.14 -27.47
C PRO A 188 1.06 8.79 -26.41
N TRP A 189 0.17 9.75 -26.11
CA TRP A 189 -0.91 9.64 -25.12
C TRP A 189 -1.81 8.39 -25.28
N GLU A 190 -1.78 7.78 -26.46
CA GLU A 190 -2.55 6.58 -26.79
C GLU A 190 -2.24 5.35 -25.89
N LEU A 191 -1.05 5.30 -25.28
CA LEU A 191 -0.71 4.21 -24.36
C LEU A 191 -1.34 4.35 -22.96
N THR A 192 -1.67 5.59 -22.56
CA THR A 192 -2.30 5.85 -21.26
C THR A 192 -3.83 5.73 -21.33
N SER A 193 -4.46 6.00 -22.48
CA SER A 193 -5.91 5.85 -22.65
C SER A 193 -6.38 4.39 -22.53
N GLN A 194 -5.58 3.44 -22.98
CA GLN A 194 -5.93 2.00 -22.84
C GLN A 194 -5.86 1.47 -21.39
N ALA A 195 -5.07 2.10 -20.52
CA ALA A 195 -5.03 1.79 -19.10
C ALA A 195 -6.26 2.38 -18.39
N HIS A 196 -6.66 3.61 -18.73
CA HIS A 196 -7.85 4.26 -18.18
C HIS A 196 -9.15 3.53 -18.56
N ASP A 197 -9.28 3.05 -19.78
CA ASP A 197 -10.45 2.29 -20.21
C ASP A 197 -10.58 0.95 -19.45
N LYS A 198 -9.46 0.34 -19.08
CA LYS A 198 -9.47 -0.87 -18.24
C LYS A 198 -9.88 -0.59 -16.79
N VAL A 199 -9.49 0.54 -16.22
CA VAL A 199 -9.87 0.95 -14.86
C VAL A 199 -11.32 1.44 -14.83
N ALA A 200 -11.74 2.27 -15.79
CA ALA A 200 -13.12 2.75 -15.91
C ALA A 200 -14.10 1.59 -16.22
N GLY A 201 -13.71 0.63 -17.07
CA GLY A 201 -14.49 -0.57 -17.35
C GLY A 201 -14.61 -1.52 -16.16
N ARG A 202 -13.65 -1.50 -15.24
CA ARG A 202 -13.69 -2.27 -13.98
C ARG A 202 -14.60 -1.61 -12.94
N ALA A 203 -14.55 -0.27 -12.82
CA ALA A 203 -15.44 0.51 -11.96
C ALA A 203 -16.91 0.40 -12.39
N SER A 204 -17.19 0.46 -13.70
CA SER A 204 -18.54 0.30 -14.26
C SER A 204 -19.11 -1.10 -14.05
N ARG A 205 -18.27 -2.16 -14.06
CA ARG A 205 -18.72 -3.54 -13.80
C ARG A 205 -19.00 -3.81 -12.32
N VAL A 206 -18.37 -3.09 -11.40
CA VAL A 206 -18.67 -3.16 -9.95
C VAL A 206 -19.96 -2.42 -9.63
N ALA A 207 -20.26 -1.31 -10.32
CA ALA A 207 -21.51 -0.55 -10.14
C ALA A 207 -22.74 -1.22 -10.78
N ALA A 208 -22.56 -2.12 -11.75
CA ALA A 208 -23.62 -2.80 -12.50
C ALA A 208 -24.03 -4.17 -11.94
N ARG A 209 -23.72 -4.48 -10.68
CA ARG A 209 -24.19 -5.72 -10.05
C ARG A 209 -25.68 -5.58 -9.70
N PRO A 210 -26.61 -6.38 -10.30
CA PRO A 210 -28.03 -6.28 -10.01
C PRO A 210 -28.28 -6.60 -8.54
N GLN A 211 -29.02 -5.75 -7.86
CA GLN A 211 -29.63 -6.10 -6.58
C GLN A 211 -30.61 -7.26 -6.85
N SER A 212 -30.25 -8.45 -6.41
CA SER A 212 -31.10 -9.62 -6.49
C SER A 212 -32.33 -9.43 -5.64
N ASP A 213 -33.48 -9.58 -6.28
CA ASP A 213 -34.85 -9.71 -5.78
C ASP A 213 -34.95 -10.26 -4.34
N ALA A 214 -35.23 -9.38 -3.42
CA ALA A 214 -35.77 -9.71 -2.09
C ALA A 214 -37.13 -9.03 -1.90
N ASN A 215 -38.04 -9.21 -2.87
CA ASN A 215 -39.44 -8.84 -2.62
C ASN A 215 -40.41 -9.63 -3.50
N ARG A 216 -40.58 -10.91 -3.18
CA ARG A 216 -41.73 -11.74 -3.62
C ARG A 216 -42.06 -12.75 -2.55
N ARG A 217 -42.77 -12.34 -1.51
CA ARG A 217 -43.71 -13.19 -0.76
C ARG A 217 -44.71 -12.30 -0.04
N GLY A 218 -45.93 -12.28 -0.51
CA GLY A 218 -47.05 -11.68 0.21
C GLY A 218 -48.24 -11.35 -0.67
N ASP A 219 -48.87 -12.33 -1.27
CA ASP A 219 -50.29 -12.29 -1.57
C ASP A 219 -50.77 -13.73 -1.80
N GLY A 220 -51.42 -14.25 -0.79
CA GLY A 220 -52.04 -15.60 -0.79
C GLY A 220 -53.36 -15.51 -0.02
N GLN A 221 -54.37 -15.23 -0.78
CA GLN A 221 -55.80 -15.32 -0.63
C GLN A 221 -56.32 -16.22 0.49
N GLY A 222 -57.27 -15.64 1.25
CA GLY A 222 -58.14 -16.32 2.18
C GLY A 222 -59.08 -17.34 1.51
N ARG A 223 -59.36 -18.42 2.20
CA ARG A 223 -60.54 -19.26 2.02
C ARG A 223 -61.22 -19.50 3.36
N PRO A 224 -62.58 -19.58 3.35
CA PRO A 224 -63.41 -19.63 4.55
C PRO A 224 -63.50 -21.01 5.17
N ARG A 225 -63.76 -21.06 6.48
CA ARG A 225 -64.14 -22.27 7.22
C ARG A 225 -65.54 -22.70 6.88
N PRO A 226 -65.86 -23.99 6.85
CA PRO A 226 -67.21 -24.47 7.17
C PRO A 226 -67.31 -24.89 8.64
N GLU A 227 -68.47 -24.59 9.17
CA GLU A 227 -68.99 -25.02 10.47
C GLU A 227 -69.29 -26.55 10.44
N ALA A 228 -68.99 -27.20 11.53
CA ALA A 228 -69.78 -28.19 12.25
C ALA A 228 -68.93 -28.74 13.43
#